data_570d0f772ed6183e4adc9f4a80ad9c0d
#
_entry.id   570d0f772ed6183e4adc9f4a80ad9c0d
#
_cell.length_a   1.000
_cell.length_b   1.000
_cell.length_c   1.000
_cell.angle_alpha   90.00
_cell.angle_beta   90.00
_cell.angle_gamma   90.00
#
_symmetry.space_group_name_H-M   'P 1'
#
loop_
_entity.id
_entity.type
_entity.pdbx_description
1 polymer ?
#
loop_
_entity_poly.entity_id
_entity_poly.type
_entity_poly.pdbx_seq_one_letter_code
_entity_poly.pdbx_strand_id
1 'polypeptide(L)'
;MSKPFKLHSAFRPSGDQPEAIRRLEEGLEDGLAHQTLLGVTGSGKTFTIANVIADLQRPTMVLAPNKTLAAQLYGEMKEFFPENAVEYFVSYYDYYQPEAYVPSSDTFIEKDASVNEHIEQMRLSATKALLERPRAGHARRANRPPAPLMFSHGRRSDAARNRNLYQSIRRMPWTTINL
;
A
#
# COMPACT_ATOMS: atom_id res chain seq x y z
N MET A 1 8.93 22.42 -3.75
CA MET A 1 7.83 22.40 -2.76
C MET A 1 7.07 21.09 -2.97
N SER A 2 6.90 20.28 -1.93
CA SER A 2 6.08 19.09 -2.04
C SER A 2 4.61 19.50 -2.12
N LYS A 3 3.88 18.87 -3.03
CA LYS A 3 2.42 19.06 -3.04
C LYS A 3 1.84 18.31 -1.85
N PRO A 4 0.98 18.92 -1.04
CA PRO A 4 0.25 18.19 0.01
C PRO A 4 -0.61 17.10 -0.61
N PHE A 5 -1.00 16.10 0.16
CA PHE A 5 -2.02 15.16 -0.27
C PHE A 5 -3.31 15.93 -0.49
N LYS A 6 -3.79 15.89 -1.72
CA LYS A 6 -5.01 16.56 -2.11
C LYS A 6 -6.02 15.50 -2.55
N LEU A 7 -7.04 15.33 -1.73
CA LEU A 7 -8.12 14.41 -2.04
C LEU A 7 -9.00 15.00 -3.16
N HIS A 8 -9.19 14.24 -4.21
CA HIS A 8 -10.13 14.51 -5.29
C HIS A 8 -11.31 13.55 -5.17
N SER A 9 -12.50 14.06 -4.93
CA SER A 9 -13.73 13.28 -4.87
C SER A 9 -14.92 14.12 -5.23
N ALA A 10 -15.86 13.53 -5.98
CA ALA A 10 -17.18 14.11 -6.23
C ALA A 10 -18.11 14.00 -5.00
N PHE A 11 -17.74 13.14 -4.03
CA PHE A 11 -18.53 12.87 -2.84
C PHE A 11 -17.96 13.57 -1.63
N ARG A 12 -18.83 13.85 -0.66
CA ARG A 12 -18.47 14.30 0.68
C ARG A 12 -18.76 13.19 1.68
N PRO A 13 -18.00 13.11 2.78
CA PRO A 13 -18.31 12.18 3.87
C PRO A 13 -19.76 12.36 4.35
N SER A 14 -20.47 11.26 4.50
CA SER A 14 -21.89 11.26 4.89
C SER A 14 -22.21 10.13 5.86
N GLY A 15 -23.36 10.22 6.52
CA GLY A 15 -23.76 9.24 7.52
C GLY A 15 -22.77 9.19 8.69
N ASP A 16 -22.26 8.00 8.98
CA ASP A 16 -21.29 7.76 10.08
C ASP A 16 -19.84 8.04 9.69
N GLN A 17 -19.55 8.33 8.40
CA GLN A 17 -18.18 8.53 7.92
C GLN A 17 -17.48 9.73 8.58
N PRO A 18 -18.09 10.91 8.76
CA PRO A 18 -17.43 12.03 9.43
C PRO A 18 -16.98 11.70 10.85
N GLU A 19 -17.81 11.00 11.60
CA GLU A 19 -17.47 10.58 12.97
C GLU A 19 -16.37 9.51 12.97
N ALA A 20 -16.39 8.58 12.01
CA ALA A 20 -15.35 7.57 11.85
C ALA A 20 -14.00 8.21 11.51
N ILE A 21 -13.97 9.21 10.60
CA ILE A 21 -12.77 9.97 10.25
C ILE A 21 -12.21 10.64 11.51
N ARG A 22 -13.02 11.42 12.21
CA ARG A 22 -12.62 12.13 13.42
C ARG A 22 -12.00 11.20 14.46
N ARG A 23 -12.64 10.06 14.74
CA ARG A 23 -12.13 9.08 15.72
C ARG A 23 -10.82 8.44 15.30
N LEU A 24 -10.67 8.13 14.01
CA LEU A 24 -9.43 7.58 13.49
C LEU A 24 -8.27 8.58 13.59
N GLU A 25 -8.53 9.84 13.30
CA GLU A 25 -7.54 10.92 13.42
C GLU A 25 -7.13 11.14 14.86
N GLU A 26 -8.08 11.29 15.77
CA GLU A 26 -7.82 11.41 17.21
C GLU A 26 -6.97 10.24 17.73
N GLY A 27 -7.35 9.01 17.39
CA GLY A 27 -6.58 7.85 17.81
C GLY A 27 -5.16 7.80 17.22
N LEU A 28 -4.94 8.31 16.02
CA LEU A 28 -3.61 8.42 15.42
C LEU A 28 -2.78 9.56 16.03
N GLU A 29 -3.41 10.65 16.47
CA GLU A 29 -2.77 11.74 17.20
C GLU A 29 -2.40 11.32 18.62
N ASP A 30 -3.26 10.57 19.27
CA ASP A 30 -3.03 9.99 20.60
C ASP A 30 -2.00 8.83 20.59
N GLY A 31 -1.55 8.44 19.40
CA GLY A 31 -0.53 7.39 19.23
C GLY A 31 -1.06 5.97 19.44
N LEU A 32 -2.36 5.73 19.26
CA LEU A 32 -2.92 4.38 19.30
C LEU A 32 -2.25 3.49 18.26
N ALA A 33 -1.71 2.36 18.71
CA ALA A 33 -1.02 1.41 17.85
C ALA A 33 -1.95 0.67 16.88
N HIS A 34 -3.22 0.48 17.28
CA HIS A 34 -4.21 -0.27 16.52
C HIS A 34 -5.59 0.40 16.62
N GLN A 35 -6.24 0.51 15.50
CA GLN A 35 -7.62 0.94 15.38
C GLN A 35 -8.34 0.04 14.37
N THR A 36 -9.64 -0.17 14.55
CA THR A 36 -10.44 -1.00 13.65
C THR A 36 -11.60 -0.18 13.10
N LEU A 37 -11.66 -0.05 11.77
CA LEU A 37 -12.81 0.52 11.08
C LEU A 37 -13.73 -0.62 10.64
N LEU A 38 -14.87 -0.75 11.31
CA LEU A 38 -15.88 -1.74 10.98
C LEU A 38 -16.95 -1.14 10.05
N GLY A 39 -17.26 -1.86 8.98
CA GLY A 39 -18.29 -1.45 8.04
C GLY A 39 -18.57 -2.54 6.99
N VAL A 40 -19.80 -2.58 6.50
CA VAL A 40 -20.19 -3.52 5.45
C VAL A 40 -19.50 -3.21 4.12
N THR A 41 -19.51 -4.15 3.20
CA THR A 41 -19.01 -3.92 1.84
C THR A 41 -19.82 -2.78 1.18
N GLY A 42 -19.13 -1.87 0.50
CA GLY A 42 -19.77 -0.70 -0.11
C GLY A 42 -20.06 0.48 0.83
N SER A 43 -19.73 0.39 2.13
CA SER A 43 -19.93 1.52 3.07
C SER A 43 -18.94 2.68 2.89
N GLY A 44 -18.05 2.62 1.88
CA GLY A 44 -17.07 3.67 1.61
C GLY A 44 -15.86 3.67 2.55
N LYS A 45 -15.45 2.51 3.09
CA LYS A 45 -14.28 2.40 3.96
C LYS A 45 -13.02 2.99 3.32
N THR A 46 -12.77 2.68 2.04
CA THR A 46 -11.61 3.22 1.30
C THR A 46 -11.67 4.75 1.23
N PHE A 47 -12.83 5.30 0.97
CA PHE A 47 -13.05 6.75 0.96
C PHE A 47 -12.84 7.39 2.35
N THR A 48 -13.34 6.75 3.40
CA THR A 48 -13.08 7.16 4.80
C THR A 48 -11.59 7.24 5.10
N ILE A 49 -10.83 6.20 4.73
CA ILE A 49 -9.38 6.15 4.91
C ILE A 49 -8.66 7.19 4.03
N ALA A 50 -9.14 7.44 2.81
CA ALA A 50 -8.57 8.47 1.94
C ALA A 50 -8.71 9.88 2.55
N ASN A 51 -9.83 10.19 3.23
CA ASN A 51 -9.99 11.44 3.98
C ASN A 51 -8.97 11.52 5.13
N VAL A 52 -8.85 10.48 5.96
CA VAL A 52 -7.86 10.44 7.05
C VAL A 52 -6.42 10.66 6.52
N ILE A 53 -6.06 10.04 5.39
CA ILE A 53 -4.74 10.25 4.75
C ILE A 53 -4.56 11.71 4.32
N ALA A 54 -5.60 12.31 3.72
CA ALA A 54 -5.57 13.68 3.26
C ALA A 54 -5.44 14.69 4.41
N ASP A 55 -6.09 14.43 5.54
CA ASP A 55 -6.09 15.35 6.68
C ASP A 55 -4.80 15.23 7.49
N LEU A 56 -4.32 14.04 7.76
CA LEU A 56 -3.09 13.80 8.53
C LEU A 56 -1.80 14.10 7.77
N GLN A 57 -1.83 14.12 6.44
CA GLN A 57 -0.64 14.41 5.60
C GLN A 57 0.57 13.51 5.92
N ARG A 58 0.32 12.28 6.36
CA ARG A 58 1.37 11.31 6.74
C ARG A 58 1.59 10.26 5.66
N PRO A 59 2.82 9.75 5.51
CA PRO A 59 3.10 8.57 4.69
C PRO A 59 2.24 7.41 5.16
N THR A 60 1.55 6.78 4.22
CA THR A 60 0.64 5.70 4.54
C THR A 60 0.99 4.45 3.75
N MET A 61 1.03 3.32 4.45
CA MET A 61 1.19 2.00 3.84
C MET A 61 -0.10 1.22 3.99
N VAL A 62 -0.69 0.81 2.87
CA VAL A 62 -1.90 -0.01 2.85
C VAL A 62 -1.52 -1.45 2.53
N LEU A 63 -1.88 -2.37 3.41
CA LEU A 63 -1.64 -3.80 3.25
C LEU A 63 -2.91 -4.52 2.78
N ALA A 64 -2.79 -5.29 1.73
CA ALA A 64 -3.87 -6.11 1.19
C ALA A 64 -3.49 -7.61 1.20
N PRO A 65 -4.44 -8.52 1.44
CA PRO A 65 -4.17 -9.95 1.56
C PRO A 65 -3.80 -10.62 0.23
N ASN A 66 -4.13 -10.02 -0.91
CA ASN A 66 -3.82 -10.55 -2.22
C ASN A 66 -3.58 -9.45 -3.27
N LYS A 67 -3.03 -9.85 -4.43
CA LYS A 67 -2.71 -8.93 -5.53
C LYS A 67 -3.94 -8.23 -6.11
N THR A 68 -5.05 -8.95 -6.22
CA THR A 68 -6.29 -8.43 -6.82
C THR A 68 -6.84 -7.27 -5.99
N LEU A 69 -6.95 -7.45 -4.68
CA LEU A 69 -7.38 -6.37 -3.80
C LEU A 69 -6.37 -5.22 -3.75
N ALA A 70 -5.08 -5.52 -3.75
CA ALA A 70 -4.05 -4.48 -3.81
C ALA A 70 -4.14 -3.66 -5.09
N ALA A 71 -4.42 -4.29 -6.25
CA ALA A 71 -4.62 -3.60 -7.53
C ALA A 71 -5.87 -2.72 -7.51
N GLN A 72 -6.97 -3.21 -6.95
CA GLN A 72 -8.20 -2.45 -6.79
C GLN A 72 -7.95 -1.19 -5.94
N LEU A 73 -7.37 -1.36 -4.75
CA LEU A 73 -7.06 -0.26 -3.84
C LEU A 73 -6.09 0.75 -4.46
N TYR A 74 -5.11 0.26 -5.23
CA TYR A 74 -4.19 1.12 -5.98
C TYR A 74 -4.94 2.01 -6.99
N GLY A 75 -5.88 1.43 -7.74
CA GLY A 75 -6.75 2.17 -8.66
C GLY A 75 -7.57 3.24 -7.93
N GLU A 76 -8.29 2.85 -6.88
CA GLU A 76 -9.09 3.74 -6.06
C GLU A 76 -8.25 4.89 -5.46
N MET A 77 -7.06 4.58 -4.91
CA MET A 77 -6.17 5.60 -4.35
C MET A 77 -5.59 6.53 -5.42
N LYS A 78 -5.35 6.05 -6.64
CA LYS A 78 -4.94 6.92 -7.74
C LYS A 78 -6.03 7.89 -8.18
N GLU A 79 -7.29 7.47 -8.13
CA GLU A 79 -8.42 8.35 -8.40
C GLU A 79 -8.58 9.41 -7.31
N PHE A 80 -8.41 9.03 -6.04
CA PHE A 80 -8.46 9.97 -4.92
C PHE A 80 -7.28 10.93 -4.88
N PHE A 81 -6.10 10.52 -5.31
CA PHE A 81 -4.86 11.30 -5.24
C PHE A 81 -4.12 11.40 -6.58
N PRO A 82 -4.76 11.95 -7.63
CA PRO A 82 -4.18 11.98 -8.99
C PRO A 82 -2.91 12.83 -9.08
N GLU A 83 -2.75 13.83 -8.21
CA GLU A 83 -1.58 14.71 -8.17
C GLU A 83 -0.43 14.18 -7.29
N ASN A 84 -0.66 13.09 -6.56
CA ASN A 84 0.29 12.51 -5.62
C ASN A 84 0.87 11.19 -6.16
N ALA A 85 2.05 10.83 -5.70
CA ALA A 85 2.64 9.54 -6.05
C ALA A 85 1.94 8.45 -5.24
N VAL A 86 1.18 7.60 -5.90
CA VAL A 86 0.64 6.36 -5.38
C VAL A 86 1.43 5.23 -6.01
N GLU A 87 2.03 4.37 -5.19
CA GLU A 87 2.92 3.32 -5.64
C GLU A 87 2.34 1.93 -5.35
N TYR A 88 2.62 0.98 -6.24
CA TYR A 88 2.12 -0.39 -6.16
C TYR A 88 3.28 -1.35 -5.96
N PHE A 89 3.21 -2.17 -4.92
CA PHE A 89 4.26 -3.11 -4.60
C PHE A 89 3.69 -4.51 -4.36
N VAL A 90 3.99 -5.44 -5.25
CA VAL A 90 3.51 -6.82 -5.19
C VAL A 90 4.66 -7.82 -5.37
N SER A 91 4.41 -9.12 -5.15
CA SER A 91 5.42 -10.15 -5.36
C SER A 91 5.87 -10.23 -6.83
N TYR A 92 7.12 -10.63 -7.04
CA TYR A 92 7.74 -10.71 -8.38
C TYR A 92 7.02 -11.65 -9.34
N TYR A 93 6.54 -12.78 -8.83
CA TYR A 93 5.98 -13.83 -9.67
C TYR A 93 4.52 -13.56 -9.99
N ASP A 94 4.22 -13.50 -11.28
CA ASP A 94 2.85 -13.43 -11.77
C ASP A 94 2.25 -14.84 -11.89
N TYR A 95 3.08 -15.77 -12.31
CA TYR A 95 2.73 -17.18 -12.46
C TYR A 95 3.80 -18.06 -11.81
N TYR A 96 3.38 -19.06 -11.06
CA TYR A 96 4.23 -20.08 -10.47
C TYR A 96 3.58 -21.44 -10.65
N GLN A 97 4.19 -22.28 -11.48
CA GLN A 97 3.83 -23.68 -11.63
C GLN A 97 4.88 -24.53 -10.91
N PRO A 98 4.52 -25.26 -9.84
CA PRO A 98 5.43 -26.21 -9.23
C PRO A 98 5.69 -27.38 -10.15
N GLU A 99 6.83 -28.01 -9.97
CA GLU A 99 7.15 -29.29 -10.62
C GLU A 99 6.07 -30.32 -10.27
N ALA A 100 5.61 -31.06 -11.27
CA ALA A 100 4.66 -32.13 -11.09
C ALA A 100 4.96 -33.30 -12.04
N TYR A 101 4.83 -34.53 -11.52
CA TYR A 101 4.88 -35.72 -12.35
C TYR A 101 3.50 -36.33 -12.43
N VAL A 102 3.03 -36.59 -13.65
CA VAL A 102 1.74 -37.21 -13.91
C VAL A 102 1.95 -38.66 -14.34
N PRO A 103 1.83 -39.63 -13.41
CA PRO A 103 2.15 -41.04 -13.71
C PRO A 103 1.30 -41.66 -14.83
N SER A 104 0.06 -41.21 -15.00
CA SER A 104 -0.88 -41.73 -15.97
C SER A 104 -0.48 -41.43 -17.44
N SER A 105 0.31 -40.39 -17.69
CA SER A 105 0.78 -39.98 -19.01
C SER A 105 2.30 -39.99 -19.12
N ASP A 106 3.01 -40.46 -18.10
CA ASP A 106 4.47 -40.42 -18.00
C ASP A 106 5.05 -39.04 -18.36
N THR A 107 4.37 -37.99 -17.85
CA THR A 107 4.70 -36.61 -18.22
C THR A 107 5.26 -35.88 -16.99
N PHE A 108 6.47 -35.35 -17.18
CA PHE A 108 7.09 -34.44 -16.20
C PHE A 108 6.76 -33.00 -16.57
N ILE A 109 6.10 -32.26 -15.68
CA ILE A 109 5.82 -30.85 -15.82
C ILE A 109 6.95 -30.09 -15.10
N GLU A 110 7.75 -29.40 -15.87
CA GLU A 110 8.84 -28.59 -15.32
C GLU A 110 8.31 -27.39 -14.53
N LYS A 111 9.12 -26.96 -13.57
CA LYS A 111 8.85 -25.74 -12.81
C LYS A 111 8.90 -24.53 -13.75
N ASP A 112 7.82 -23.81 -13.84
CA ASP A 112 7.76 -22.55 -14.58
C ASP A 112 7.47 -21.37 -13.62
N ALA A 113 8.27 -20.30 -13.78
CA ALA A 113 8.14 -19.09 -13.01
C ALA A 113 8.44 -17.89 -13.91
N SER A 114 7.40 -17.26 -14.42
CA SER A 114 7.56 -16.06 -15.24
C SER A 114 7.71 -14.81 -14.38
N VAL A 115 8.73 -14.01 -14.67
CA VAL A 115 8.93 -12.68 -14.09
C VAL A 115 8.28 -11.65 -15.01
N ASN A 116 7.35 -10.89 -14.48
CA ASN A 116 6.69 -9.83 -15.23
C ASN A 116 7.51 -8.53 -15.07
N GLU A 117 8.13 -8.06 -16.17
CA GLU A 117 8.95 -6.85 -16.21
C GLU A 117 8.19 -5.61 -15.74
N HIS A 118 6.89 -5.52 -16.01
CA HIS A 118 6.07 -4.41 -15.56
C HIS A 118 5.93 -4.38 -14.03
N ILE A 119 5.77 -5.55 -13.41
CA ILE A 119 5.76 -5.67 -11.94
C ILE A 119 7.11 -5.25 -11.37
N GLU A 120 8.21 -5.63 -12.01
CA GLU A 120 9.54 -5.23 -11.58
C GLU A 120 9.73 -3.71 -11.64
N GLN A 121 9.31 -3.07 -12.72
CA GLN A 121 9.34 -1.61 -12.86
C GLN A 121 8.52 -0.92 -11.76
N MET A 122 7.30 -1.39 -11.47
CA MET A 122 6.48 -0.84 -10.39
C MET A 122 7.16 -0.99 -9.01
N ARG A 123 7.80 -2.12 -8.77
CA ARG A 123 8.55 -2.36 -7.51
C ARG A 123 9.77 -1.42 -7.39
N LEU A 124 10.50 -1.22 -8.48
CA LEU A 124 11.62 -0.27 -8.54
C LEU A 124 11.15 1.15 -8.30
N SER A 125 10.03 1.55 -8.92
CA SER A 125 9.40 2.86 -8.70
C SER A 125 9.04 3.07 -7.23
N ALA A 126 8.36 2.11 -6.62
CA ALA A 126 8.00 2.16 -5.21
C ALA A 126 9.24 2.24 -4.30
N THR A 127 10.28 1.45 -4.61
CA THR A 127 11.55 1.49 -3.87
C THR A 127 12.24 2.84 -4.01
N LYS A 128 12.31 3.38 -5.23
CA LYS A 128 12.85 4.71 -5.50
C LYS A 128 12.10 5.78 -4.73
N ALA A 129 10.78 5.78 -4.78
CA ALA A 129 9.94 6.72 -4.04
C ALA A 129 10.17 6.69 -2.53
N LEU A 130 10.55 5.55 -1.97
CA LEU A 130 10.94 5.39 -0.57
C LEU A 130 12.33 5.98 -0.27
N LEU A 131 13.29 5.75 -1.17
CA LEU A 131 14.69 6.15 -0.95
C LEU A 131 14.92 7.64 -1.17
N GLU A 132 14.19 8.26 -2.10
CA GLU A 132 14.27 9.68 -2.40
C GLU A 132 13.66 10.58 -1.31
N ARG A 133 13.11 9.98 -0.25
CA ARG A 133 12.55 10.72 0.88
C ARG A 133 13.66 11.28 1.77
N PRO A 134 13.55 12.53 2.23
CA PRO A 134 14.48 13.07 3.23
C PRO A 134 14.38 12.26 4.51
N ARG A 135 15.53 11.82 5.00
CA ARG A 135 15.65 11.22 6.33
C ARG A 135 15.18 12.24 7.38
N ALA A 136 14.44 11.79 8.38
CA ALA A 136 13.82 12.60 9.42
C ALA A 136 14.75 13.56 10.22
N GLY A 137 16.04 13.56 9.97
CA GLY A 137 17.03 14.48 10.58
C GLY A 137 17.34 15.76 9.77
N HIS A 138 16.83 15.89 8.55
CA HIS A 138 17.09 17.04 7.67
C HIS A 138 15.80 17.81 7.31
N ALA A 139 14.90 17.91 8.25
CA ALA A 139 13.52 18.43 8.10
C ALA A 139 13.38 19.89 7.66
N ARG A 140 14.43 20.55 7.25
CA ARG A 140 14.36 21.97 6.80
C ARG A 140 14.38 22.19 5.29
N ARG A 141 14.52 21.16 4.44
CA ARG A 141 14.66 21.39 2.97
C ARG A 141 13.88 20.49 2.02
N ALA A 142 13.08 19.55 2.48
CA ALA A 142 12.34 18.70 1.55
C ALA A 142 10.89 18.53 1.98
N ASN A 143 10.12 19.44 1.48
CA ASN A 143 8.67 19.55 1.64
C ASN A 143 7.95 18.64 0.62
N ARG A 144 8.20 17.33 0.61
CA ARG A 144 7.48 16.38 -0.23
C ARG A 144 6.73 15.40 0.68
N PRO A 145 5.40 15.47 0.76
CA PRO A 145 4.65 14.47 1.49
C PRO A 145 4.89 13.11 0.84
N PRO A 146 5.08 12.10 1.63
CA PRO A 146 5.29 10.77 1.16
C PRO A 146 4.01 10.20 0.52
N ALA A 147 4.19 9.43 -0.55
CA ALA A 147 3.15 8.74 -1.26
C ALA A 147 2.50 7.64 -0.41
N PRO A 148 1.21 7.39 -0.52
CA PRO A 148 0.62 6.15 -0.06
C PRO A 148 1.23 4.97 -0.83
N LEU A 149 1.72 3.97 -0.12
CA LEU A 149 2.28 2.75 -0.69
C LEU A 149 1.33 1.59 -0.47
N MET A 150 1.07 0.85 -1.55
CA MET A 150 0.20 -0.31 -1.54
C MET A 150 1.05 -1.57 -1.57
N PHE A 151 0.88 -2.46 -0.58
CA PHE A 151 1.56 -3.75 -0.53
C PHE A 151 0.55 -4.89 -0.58
N SER A 152 0.79 -5.89 -1.44
CA SER A 152 0.15 -7.18 -1.28
C SER A 152 1.05 -8.11 -0.46
N HIS A 153 0.46 -8.82 0.48
CA HIS A 153 1.16 -9.80 1.28
C HIS A 153 1.35 -11.08 0.47
N GLY A 154 2.54 -11.26 -0.13
CA GLY A 154 2.97 -12.54 -0.67
C GLY A 154 3.35 -13.51 0.45
N ARG A 155 3.39 -14.83 0.15
CA ARG A 155 3.77 -15.87 1.12
C ARG A 155 5.07 -15.52 1.86
N ARG A 156 5.25 -16.06 3.08
CA ARG A 156 6.43 -15.83 3.97
C ARG A 156 7.81 -15.94 3.29
N SER A 157 7.92 -16.65 2.17
CA SER A 157 9.14 -16.76 1.36
C SER A 157 9.61 -15.43 0.74
N ASP A 158 8.69 -14.50 0.45
CA ASP A 158 9.03 -13.20 -0.14
C ASP A 158 9.57 -12.22 0.90
N ALA A 159 9.18 -12.38 2.16
CA ALA A 159 9.67 -11.56 3.27
C ALA A 159 11.19 -11.71 3.49
N ALA A 160 11.75 -12.90 3.25
CA ALA A 160 13.17 -13.16 3.42
C ALA A 160 14.05 -12.48 2.35
N ARG A 161 13.56 -12.37 1.12
CA ARG A 161 14.26 -11.70 0.01
C ARG A 161 14.21 -10.17 0.09
N ASN A 162 13.20 -9.62 0.74
CA ASN A 162 13.00 -8.18 0.90
C ASN A 162 13.40 -7.65 2.28
N ARG A 163 14.28 -8.35 2.98
CA ARG A 163 14.69 -8.03 4.37
C ARG A 163 15.15 -6.58 4.54
N ASN A 164 15.89 -6.04 3.59
CA ASN A 164 16.39 -4.65 3.63
C ASN A 164 15.26 -3.62 3.45
N LEU A 165 14.28 -3.91 2.59
CA LEU A 165 13.12 -3.05 2.39
C LEU A 165 12.23 -3.05 3.64
N TYR A 166 11.96 -4.23 4.22
CA TYR A 166 11.22 -4.36 5.47
C TYR A 166 11.90 -3.67 6.65
N GLN A 167 13.22 -3.73 6.74
CA GLN A 167 13.97 -3.02 7.80
C GLN A 167 13.93 -1.51 7.60
N SER A 168 13.97 -1.01 6.37
CA SER A 168 13.84 0.41 6.07
C SER A 168 12.43 0.91 6.37
N ILE A 169 11.41 0.12 6.04
CA ILE A 169 10.00 0.43 6.33
C ILE A 169 9.75 0.48 7.85
N ARG A 170 10.28 -0.47 8.63
CA ARG A 170 10.08 -0.52 10.10
C ARG A 170 10.62 0.69 10.87
N ARG A 171 11.56 1.43 10.30
CA ARG A 171 12.20 2.58 10.96
C ARG A 171 11.53 3.92 10.68
N MET A 172 10.49 3.93 9.87
CA MET A 172 9.78 5.16 9.51
C MET A 172 8.47 5.29 10.31
N PRO A 173 8.05 6.52 10.65
CA PRO A 173 6.76 6.75 11.30
C PRO A 173 5.62 6.61 10.28
N TRP A 174 5.30 5.36 9.94
CA TRP A 174 4.22 5.05 9.00
C TRP A 174 2.88 4.91 9.71
N THR A 175 1.84 5.37 9.05
CA THR A 175 0.49 4.89 9.33
C THR A 175 0.27 3.61 8.54
N THR A 176 0.11 2.47 9.21
CA THR A 176 -0.16 1.18 8.57
C THR A 176 -1.65 0.88 8.65
N ILE A 177 -2.25 0.60 7.51
CA ILE A 177 -3.67 0.26 7.40
C ILE A 177 -3.77 -1.16 6.83
N ASN A 178 -4.43 -2.06 7.56
CA ASN A 178 -4.79 -3.39 7.10
C ASN A 178 -6.26 -3.38 6.68
N LEU A 179 -6.53 -3.70 5.42
CA LEU A 179 -7.87 -3.78 4.86
C LEU A 179 -8.26 -5.22 4.53
#